data_bc8f17d50f8403f2c9904edbbc93a8b2
#
_entry.id   bc8f17d50f8403f2c9904edbbc93a8b2
#
_cell.length_a   1.000
_cell.length_b   1.000
_cell.length_c   1.000
_cell.angle_alpha   90.00
_cell.angle_beta   90.00
_cell.angle_gamma   90.00
#
_symmetry.space_group_name_H-M   'P 1'
#
loop_
_entity.id
_entity.type
_entity.pdbx_description
1 polymer ?
#
loop_
_entity_poly.entity_id
_entity_poly.type
_entity_poly.pdbx_seq_one_letter_code
_entity_poly.pdbx_strand_id
1 'polypeptide(L)'
;MRTGELGIYLSSLELYCELLKDSRDYYVICEDDVFFTPEIRKISSIVNNCPEDWDMIFLGTNKEYCKKENSDRSYSRLTGKCMPGAFGYIIRKKCAQYFVNFGFPMEEPIDGLFMRNFENLNVYEYSPNCVFVDYDDKSTTIHNSDEV
;
A
#
# COMPACT_ATOMS: atom_id res chain seq x y z
N MET A 1 -17.52 6.13 4.62
CA MET A 1 -16.79 5.05 3.96
C MET A 1 -17.78 4.18 3.19
N ARG A 2 -17.54 3.91 1.91
CA ARG A 2 -18.41 3.09 1.04
C ARG A 2 -18.25 1.61 1.39
N THR A 3 -19.20 0.76 1.02
CA THR A 3 -19.15 -0.69 1.33
C THR A 3 -17.89 -1.37 0.77
N GLY A 4 -17.48 -1.02 -0.46
CA GLY A 4 -16.25 -1.55 -1.07
C GLY A 4 -14.99 -1.13 -0.31
N GLU A 5 -14.90 0.13 0.10
CA GLU A 5 -13.77 0.64 0.92
C GLU A 5 -13.69 -0.07 2.27
N LEU A 6 -14.84 -0.36 2.89
CA LEU A 6 -14.92 -1.14 4.12
C LEU A 6 -14.42 -2.58 3.91
N GLY A 7 -14.81 -3.20 2.78
CA GLY A 7 -14.34 -4.54 2.42
C GLY A 7 -12.81 -4.61 2.30
N ILE A 8 -12.21 -3.68 1.55
CA ILE A 8 -10.74 -3.58 1.38
C ILE A 8 -10.07 -3.36 2.74
N TYR A 9 -10.62 -2.49 3.57
CA TYR A 9 -10.07 -2.21 4.90
C TYR A 9 -10.04 -3.45 5.79
N LEU A 10 -11.16 -4.16 5.90
CA LEU A 10 -11.28 -5.38 6.71
C LEU A 10 -10.39 -6.50 6.18
N SER A 11 -10.35 -6.72 4.87
CA SER A 11 -9.47 -7.71 4.23
C SER A 11 -7.99 -7.40 4.49
N SER A 12 -7.61 -6.12 4.46
CA SER A 12 -6.24 -5.71 4.79
C SER A 12 -5.89 -6.04 6.23
N LEU A 13 -6.77 -5.71 7.20
CA LEU A 13 -6.53 -6.04 8.61
C LEU A 13 -6.47 -7.56 8.85
N GLU A 14 -7.29 -8.35 8.14
CA GLU A 14 -7.24 -9.81 8.21
C GLU A 14 -5.88 -10.35 7.74
N LEU A 15 -5.39 -9.89 6.58
CA LEU A 15 -4.05 -10.23 6.08
C LEU A 15 -2.93 -9.81 7.05
N TYR A 16 -3.07 -8.67 7.72
CA TYR A 16 -2.10 -8.24 8.73
C TYR A 16 -2.11 -9.19 9.94
N CYS A 17 -3.29 -9.61 10.40
CA CYS A 17 -3.42 -10.60 11.47
C CYS A 17 -2.82 -11.96 11.07
N GLU A 18 -2.94 -12.37 9.81
CA GLU A 18 -2.30 -13.57 9.28
C GLU A 18 -0.78 -13.44 9.25
N LEU A 19 -0.25 -12.30 8.75
CA LEU A 19 1.18 -12.03 8.74
C LEU A 19 1.78 -12.14 10.15
N LEU A 20 1.08 -11.65 11.17
CA LEU A 20 1.55 -11.70 12.56
C LEU A 20 1.72 -13.14 13.07
N LYS A 21 0.94 -14.09 12.55
CA LYS A 21 0.98 -15.52 12.91
C LYS A 21 1.95 -16.31 12.04
N ASP A 22 2.32 -15.79 10.86
CA ASP A 22 3.19 -16.47 9.90
C ASP A 22 4.66 -16.48 10.38
N SER A 23 5.47 -17.39 9.86
CA SER A 23 6.92 -17.39 10.03
C SER A 23 7.64 -16.35 9.17
N ARG A 24 7.00 -15.84 8.12
CA ARG A 24 7.53 -14.81 7.21
C ARG A 24 7.57 -13.45 7.88
N ASP A 25 8.55 -12.60 7.50
CA ASP A 25 8.73 -11.27 8.09
C ASP A 25 7.91 -10.19 7.40
N TYR A 26 7.44 -10.44 6.18
CA TYR A 26 6.66 -9.49 5.39
C TYR A 26 5.71 -10.20 4.41
N TYR A 27 4.67 -9.50 3.99
CA TYR A 27 3.79 -9.88 2.90
C TYR A 27 3.87 -8.86 1.76
N VAL A 28 3.66 -9.34 0.54
CA VAL A 28 3.33 -8.53 -0.63
C VAL A 28 1.83 -8.59 -0.79
N ILE A 29 1.16 -7.46 -0.73
CA ILE A 29 -0.29 -7.35 -0.83
C ILE A 29 -0.62 -6.55 -2.08
N CYS A 30 -1.50 -7.09 -2.92
CA CYS A 30 -1.99 -6.44 -4.13
C CYS A 30 -3.51 -6.61 -4.23
N GLU A 31 -4.19 -5.61 -4.79
CA GLU A 31 -5.59 -5.74 -5.21
C GLU A 31 -5.70 -6.70 -6.41
N ASP A 32 -6.90 -7.20 -6.69
CA ASP A 32 -7.15 -8.25 -7.70
C ASP A 32 -7.27 -7.70 -9.14
N ASP A 33 -7.43 -6.39 -9.29
CA ASP A 33 -7.55 -5.67 -10.55
C ASP A 33 -6.27 -4.95 -11.00
N VAL A 34 -5.12 -5.32 -10.44
CA VAL A 34 -3.83 -4.69 -10.77
C VAL A 34 -3.11 -5.36 -11.93
N PHE A 35 -2.29 -4.56 -12.61
CA PHE A 35 -1.34 -5.01 -13.62
C PHE A 35 0.09 -4.95 -13.08
N PHE A 36 0.93 -5.89 -13.55
CA PHE A 36 2.32 -5.98 -13.13
C PHE A 36 3.27 -5.63 -14.27
N THR A 37 4.31 -4.86 -13.95
CA THR A 37 5.48 -4.73 -14.82
C THR A 37 6.44 -5.91 -14.59
N PRO A 38 7.40 -6.17 -15.51
CA PRO A 38 8.45 -7.19 -15.29
C PRO A 38 9.28 -6.96 -14.01
N GLU A 39 9.33 -5.74 -13.48
CA GLU A 39 10.03 -5.39 -12.24
C GLU A 39 9.51 -6.15 -11.02
N ILE A 40 8.25 -6.60 -11.01
CA ILE A 40 7.66 -7.38 -9.93
C ILE A 40 8.48 -8.65 -9.62
N ARG A 41 9.19 -9.20 -10.60
CA ARG A 41 10.06 -10.38 -10.43
C ARG A 41 11.26 -10.12 -9.53
N LYS A 42 11.55 -8.84 -9.25
CA LYS A 42 12.70 -8.40 -8.43
C LYS A 42 12.34 -8.16 -6.96
N ILE A 43 11.19 -8.62 -6.48
CA ILE A 43 10.70 -8.36 -5.11
C ILE A 43 11.78 -8.60 -4.05
N SER A 44 12.49 -9.72 -4.10
CA SER A 44 13.55 -10.01 -3.13
C SER A 44 14.68 -8.97 -3.17
N SER A 45 15.06 -8.50 -4.37
CA SER A 45 16.04 -7.45 -4.53
C SER A 45 15.51 -6.09 -4.05
N ILE A 46 14.23 -5.79 -4.31
CA ILE A 46 13.56 -4.57 -3.83
C ILE A 46 13.61 -4.52 -2.31
N VAL A 47 13.25 -5.61 -1.65
CA VAL A 47 13.27 -5.69 -0.18
C VAL A 47 14.70 -5.55 0.37
N ASN A 48 15.67 -6.26 -0.23
CA ASN A 48 17.05 -6.30 0.26
C ASN A 48 17.81 -4.99 0.07
N ASN A 49 17.44 -4.17 -0.92
CA ASN A 49 18.11 -2.91 -1.21
C ASN A 49 17.36 -1.68 -0.66
N CYS A 50 16.19 -1.86 -0.07
CA CYS A 50 15.50 -0.79 0.64
C CYS A 50 16.29 -0.39 1.91
N PRO A 51 16.25 0.88 2.35
CA PRO A 51 16.81 1.25 3.64
C PRO A 51 16.36 0.29 4.76
N GLU A 52 17.27 -0.14 5.63
CA GLU A 52 17.02 -1.23 6.61
C GLU A 52 15.85 -0.96 7.58
N ASP A 53 15.54 0.31 7.81
CA ASP A 53 14.50 0.77 8.72
C ASP A 53 13.09 0.75 8.13
N TRP A 54 12.91 0.29 6.87
CA TRP A 54 11.59 0.32 6.23
C TRP A 54 10.53 -0.48 7.00
N ASP A 55 9.36 0.10 7.10
CA ASP A 55 8.15 -0.53 7.66
C ASP A 55 7.19 -0.99 6.54
N MET A 56 7.13 -0.21 5.44
CA MET A 56 6.26 -0.46 4.29
C MET A 56 6.92 0.05 3.01
N ILE A 57 6.73 -0.67 1.89
CA ILE A 57 7.24 -0.28 0.57
C ILE A 57 6.08 -0.31 -0.43
N PHE A 58 5.72 0.82 -1.00
CA PHE A 58 4.77 0.88 -2.10
C PHE A 58 5.44 0.46 -3.41
N LEU A 59 4.80 -0.47 -4.12
CA LEU A 59 5.23 -1.00 -5.42
C LEU A 59 4.61 -0.24 -6.60
N GLY A 60 3.61 0.54 -6.30
CA GLY A 60 2.93 1.47 -7.19
C GLY A 60 2.23 2.53 -6.38
N THR A 61 2.20 3.76 -6.88
CA THR A 61 1.53 4.88 -6.24
C THR A 61 0.77 5.69 -7.27
N ASN A 62 -0.30 6.33 -6.83
CA ASN A 62 -0.99 7.32 -7.66
C ASN A 62 -0.12 8.59 -7.75
N LYS A 63 0.59 8.72 -8.88
CA LYS A 63 1.59 9.78 -9.11
C LYS A 63 1.02 11.20 -9.05
N GLU A 64 -0.27 11.37 -9.27
CA GLU A 64 -0.92 12.68 -9.21
C GLU A 64 -0.95 13.26 -7.80
N TYR A 65 -0.95 12.39 -6.79
CA TYR A 65 -1.09 12.77 -5.38
C TYR A 65 0.19 12.64 -4.57
N CYS A 66 1.26 12.05 -5.13
CA CYS A 66 2.54 11.89 -4.45
C CYS A 66 3.62 12.76 -5.09
N LYS A 67 4.00 13.86 -4.41
CA LYS A 67 5.14 14.69 -4.83
C LYS A 67 6.43 13.98 -4.44
N LYS A 68 7.27 13.69 -5.42
CA LYS A 68 8.61 13.10 -5.20
C LYS A 68 9.60 14.19 -4.85
N GLU A 69 10.28 14.05 -3.73
CA GLU A 69 11.38 14.95 -3.38
C GLU A 69 12.67 14.68 -4.20
N ASN A 70 12.84 13.47 -4.78
CA ASN A 70 14.01 13.13 -5.61
C ASN A 70 13.65 12.05 -6.63
N SER A 71 13.49 12.42 -7.89
CA SER A 71 13.08 11.52 -8.99
C SER A 71 14.14 10.49 -9.43
N ASP A 72 15.38 10.60 -9.00
CA ASP A 72 16.51 9.79 -9.48
C ASP A 72 16.88 8.61 -8.59
N ARG A 73 16.16 8.39 -7.48
CA ARG A 73 16.43 7.29 -6.56
C ARG A 73 15.40 6.17 -6.72
N SER A 74 15.89 4.93 -6.59
CA SER A 74 15.03 3.74 -6.60
C SER A 74 14.05 3.70 -5.40
N TYR A 75 14.35 4.40 -4.32
CA TYR A 75 13.52 4.50 -3.12
C TYR A 75 13.34 5.96 -2.73
N SER A 76 12.09 6.37 -2.57
CA SER A 76 11.73 7.69 -2.05
C SER A 76 10.89 7.52 -0.80
N ARG A 77 11.26 8.22 0.28
CA ARG A 77 10.46 8.20 1.50
C ARG A 77 9.17 8.96 1.26
N LEU A 78 8.05 8.35 1.64
CA LEU A 78 6.75 9.00 1.61
C LEU A 78 6.52 9.74 2.93
N THR A 79 6.14 11.01 2.83
CA THR A 79 5.89 11.87 3.98
C THR A 79 4.60 12.66 3.78
N GLY A 80 3.89 12.92 4.86
CA GLY A 80 2.84 13.92 4.93
C GLY A 80 1.62 13.68 4.04
N LYS A 81 1.51 14.35 2.91
CA LYS A 81 0.27 14.49 2.13
C LYS A 81 0.23 13.65 0.84
N CYS A 82 0.88 12.50 0.85
CA CYS A 82 0.83 11.58 -0.28
C CYS A 82 -0.30 10.57 -0.07
N MET A 83 -1.23 10.46 -1.01
CA MET A 83 -2.24 9.41 -1.03
C MET A 83 -1.81 8.35 -2.05
N PRO A 84 -1.11 7.28 -1.61
CA PRO A 84 -0.47 6.34 -2.52
C PRO A 84 -1.45 5.39 -3.22
N GLY A 85 -2.67 5.25 -2.70
CA GLY A 85 -3.54 4.12 -2.99
C GLY A 85 -3.12 2.87 -2.23
N ALA A 86 -3.95 1.81 -2.26
CA ALA A 86 -3.68 0.55 -1.56
C ALA A 86 -3.45 -0.63 -2.50
N PHE A 87 -3.30 -0.39 -3.81
CA PHE A 87 -3.33 -1.41 -4.84
C PHE A 87 -2.10 -2.31 -4.92
N GLY A 88 -0.94 -1.92 -4.34
CA GLY A 88 0.23 -2.79 -4.31
C GLY A 88 1.33 -2.30 -3.37
N TYR A 89 1.63 -3.09 -2.33
CA TYR A 89 2.64 -2.73 -1.33
C TYR A 89 3.23 -3.96 -0.63
N ILE A 90 4.36 -3.76 0.00
CA ILE A 90 5.02 -4.72 0.90
C ILE A 90 4.92 -4.18 2.32
N ILE A 91 4.52 -5.03 3.26
CA ILE A 91 4.35 -4.66 4.67
C ILE A 91 5.10 -5.61 5.59
N ARG A 92 5.87 -5.08 6.55
CA ARG A 92 6.53 -5.85 7.61
C ARG A 92 5.58 -6.12 8.77
N LYS A 93 5.88 -7.18 9.55
CA LYS A 93 5.16 -7.52 10.79
C LYS A 93 5.00 -6.35 11.75
N LYS A 94 6.06 -5.56 11.95
CA LYS A 94 6.03 -4.39 12.84
C LYS A 94 4.96 -3.38 12.39
N CYS A 95 4.88 -3.10 11.10
CA CYS A 95 3.89 -2.20 10.52
C CYS A 95 2.47 -2.82 10.56
N ALA A 96 2.35 -4.10 10.25
CA ALA A 96 1.09 -4.84 10.37
C ALA A 96 0.55 -4.79 11.82
N GLN A 97 1.40 -5.02 12.82
CA GLN A 97 1.02 -4.90 14.24
C GLN A 97 0.56 -3.49 14.59
N TYR A 98 1.24 -2.47 14.04
CA TYR A 98 0.84 -1.08 14.24
C TYR A 98 -0.59 -0.85 13.73
N PHE A 99 -0.90 -1.26 12.49
CA PHE A 99 -2.24 -1.07 11.92
C PHE A 99 -3.32 -1.92 12.57
N VAL A 100 -3.01 -3.13 13.03
CA VAL A 100 -3.96 -3.95 13.82
C VAL A 100 -4.32 -3.26 15.14
N ASN A 101 -3.35 -2.59 15.78
CA ASN A 101 -3.58 -1.90 17.05
C ASN A 101 -4.35 -0.57 16.89
N PHE A 102 -4.11 0.14 15.79
CA PHE A 102 -4.61 1.51 15.59
C PHE A 102 -5.61 1.65 14.43
N GLY A 103 -5.98 0.55 13.77
CA GLY A 103 -6.93 0.54 12.65
C GLY A 103 -8.40 0.74 13.05
N PHE A 104 -8.69 0.81 14.35
CA PHE A 104 -10.03 1.08 14.84
C PHE A 104 -10.06 2.32 15.72
N PRO A 105 -11.17 3.12 15.65
CA PRO A 105 -12.33 2.98 14.77
C PRO A 105 -11.98 3.23 13.30
N MET A 106 -12.72 2.60 12.38
CA MET A 106 -12.54 2.78 10.92
C MET A 106 -13.24 4.08 10.49
N GLU A 107 -12.48 5.16 10.39
CA GLU A 107 -13.01 6.50 10.08
C GLU A 107 -12.79 6.91 8.63
N GLU A 108 -11.89 6.23 7.93
CA GLU A 108 -11.42 6.55 6.57
C GLU A 108 -11.04 5.28 5.81
N PRO A 109 -10.91 5.31 4.46
CA PRO A 109 -10.37 4.22 3.67
C PRO A 109 -8.95 3.85 4.10
N ILE A 110 -8.48 2.64 3.75
CA ILE A 110 -7.19 2.09 4.21
C ILE A 110 -5.99 2.96 3.77
N ASP A 111 -6.03 3.57 2.61
CA ASP A 111 -4.99 4.48 2.10
C ASP A 111 -4.96 5.80 2.89
N GLY A 112 -6.10 6.27 3.39
CA GLY A 112 -6.19 7.38 4.35
C GLY A 112 -5.50 7.03 5.67
N LEU A 113 -5.75 5.81 6.19
CA LEU A 113 -5.06 5.30 7.37
C LEU A 113 -3.53 5.27 7.16
N PHE A 114 -3.05 4.84 5.99
CA PHE A 114 -1.63 4.87 5.66
C PHE A 114 -1.08 6.28 5.71
N MET A 115 -1.70 7.21 4.98
CA MET A 115 -1.27 8.60 4.87
C MET A 115 -1.17 9.28 6.25
N ARG A 116 -2.17 9.09 7.11
CA ARG A 116 -2.20 9.67 8.46
C ARG A 116 -1.03 9.20 9.34
N ASN A 117 -0.46 8.06 9.03
CA ASN A 117 0.59 7.43 9.85
C ASN A 117 1.99 7.47 9.23
N PHE A 118 2.19 8.12 8.08
CA PHE A 118 3.50 8.22 7.43
C PHE A 118 4.58 8.90 8.29
N GLU A 119 4.19 9.78 9.19
CA GLU A 119 5.15 10.44 10.11
C GLU A 119 5.64 9.47 11.21
N ASN A 120 4.86 8.44 11.54
CA ASN A 120 5.17 7.46 12.58
C ASN A 120 5.84 6.20 12.03
N LEU A 121 5.91 6.04 10.71
CA LEU A 121 6.37 4.84 10.01
C LEU A 121 7.44 5.24 8.97
N ASN A 122 8.35 4.32 8.70
CA ASN A 122 9.32 4.46 7.63
C ASN A 122 8.75 3.84 6.34
N VAL A 123 8.04 4.65 5.58
CA VAL A 123 7.34 4.24 4.37
C VAL A 123 8.10 4.71 3.14
N TYR A 124 8.35 3.80 2.23
CA TYR A 124 9.07 4.07 0.99
C TYR A 124 8.22 3.74 -0.24
N GLU A 125 8.43 4.47 -1.32
CA GLU A 125 7.97 4.12 -2.66
C GLU A 125 9.16 3.57 -3.44
N TYR A 126 8.96 2.45 -4.13
CA TYR A 126 9.93 1.92 -5.08
C TYR A 126 9.67 2.49 -6.49
N SER A 127 10.74 2.86 -7.19
CA SER A 127 10.69 3.32 -8.58
C SER A 127 11.71 2.54 -9.43
N PRO A 128 11.31 2.04 -10.62
CA PRO A 128 10.02 2.23 -11.30
C PRO A 128 8.89 1.41 -10.68
N ASN A 129 7.64 1.87 -10.84
CA ASN A 129 6.48 1.15 -10.32
C ASN A 129 6.43 -0.30 -10.85
N CYS A 130 6.16 -1.24 -9.95
CA CYS A 130 5.97 -2.66 -10.26
C CYS A 130 4.50 -2.99 -10.51
N VAL A 131 3.60 -2.18 -9.93
CA VAL A 131 2.15 -2.40 -9.89
C VAL A 131 1.46 -1.12 -10.34
N PHE A 132 0.39 -1.25 -11.11
CA PHE A 132 -0.46 -0.14 -11.52
C PHE A 132 -1.90 -0.61 -11.74
N VAL A 133 -2.84 0.33 -11.70
CA VAL A 133 -4.27 0.12 -11.94
C VAL A 133 -4.62 0.82 -13.25
N ASP A 134 -5.48 0.20 -14.06
CA ASP A 134 -6.08 0.83 -15.23
C ASP A 134 -7.36 1.57 -14.79
N TYR A 135 -7.25 2.87 -14.60
CA TYR A 135 -8.38 3.72 -14.21
C TYR A 135 -9.42 3.91 -15.31
N ASP A 136 -9.12 3.53 -16.57
CA ASP A 136 -10.06 3.59 -17.69
C ASP A 136 -10.97 2.35 -17.73
N ASP A 137 -10.63 1.29 -16.99
CA ASP A 137 -11.47 0.09 -16.88
C ASP A 137 -12.65 0.35 -15.94
N LYS A 138 -13.86 0.45 -16.54
CA LYS A 138 -15.12 0.66 -15.83
C LYS A 138 -15.58 -0.55 -15.00
N SER A 139 -14.76 -1.60 -14.89
CA SER A 139 -15.08 -2.82 -14.15
C SER A 139 -14.86 -2.69 -12.65
N THR A 140 -14.30 -1.58 -12.15
CA THR A 140 -14.07 -1.39 -10.72
C THR A 140 -15.39 -1.30 -9.95
N THR A 141 -15.59 -2.16 -8.97
CA THR A 141 -16.83 -2.23 -8.16
C THR A 141 -17.05 -0.98 -7.29
N ILE A 142 -16.01 -0.18 -7.06
CA ILE A 142 -16.08 1.03 -6.21
C ILE A 142 -16.79 2.19 -6.93
N HIS A 143 -16.67 2.29 -8.25
CA HIS A 143 -17.28 3.38 -9.03
C HIS A 143 -18.74 3.13 -9.42
N ASN A 144 -19.22 1.87 -9.36
CA ASN A 144 -20.57 1.50 -9.81
C ASN A 144 -21.63 1.54 -8.70
N SER A 145 -21.31 1.92 -7.47
CA SER A 145 -22.25 1.92 -6.34
C SER A 145 -22.99 3.24 -6.10
N ASP A 146 -22.76 4.26 -6.92
CA ASP A 146 -23.38 5.59 -6.73
C ASP A 146 -24.64 5.82 -7.62
N GLU A 147 -25.11 4.78 -8.35
CA GLU A 147 -26.35 4.85 -9.14
C GLU A 147 -27.43 3.90 -8.59
N VAL A 148 -27.83 4.10 -7.34
CA VAL A 148 -29.14 3.58 -6.83
C VAL A 148 -29.78 4.60 -5.92
#